data_9461c805aaf307a625e61770a2c0de33
#
_entry.id   9461c805aaf307a625e61770a2c0de33
#
_cell.length_a   1.000
_cell.length_b   1.000
_cell.length_c   1.000
_cell.angle_alpha   90.00
_cell.angle_beta   90.00
_cell.angle_gamma   90.00
#
_symmetry.space_group_name_H-M   'P 1'
#
loop_
_entity.id
_entity.type
_entity.pdbx_description
1 polymer ?
#
loop_
_entity_poly.entity_id
_entity_poly.type
_entity_poly.pdbx_seq_one_letter_code
_entity_poly.pdbx_strand_id
1 'polypeptide(L)'
;MSMEEKQNFQISQDFSASTIKPNSEEAIAEAIKYCYKKNIPLEINGLSSKKNIGKNFQSQKTLDLSNYSGVIKYEPEELYIKVKSGTSIKEIKEELDKKNQQFAFEPTDFGFLFSGMSNEGTIGGVLSCNFAGPRRFKVG
;
A
#
# COMPACT_ATOMS: atom_id res chain seq x y z
N MET A 1 -0.85 10.97 41.61
CA MET A 1 0.21 10.00 41.75
C MET A 1 -0.22 8.83 40.87
N SER A 2 0.44 8.53 39.85
CA SER A 2 1.71 8.82 39.26
C SER A 2 1.62 8.54 37.79
N MET A 3 2.05 9.41 37.14
CA MET A 3 2.85 9.41 35.91
C MET A 3 2.96 8.07 35.19
N GLU A 4 2.34 8.10 34.09
CA GLU A 4 2.48 7.33 32.86
C GLU A 4 3.93 6.91 32.60
N GLU A 5 4.21 5.64 32.75
CA GLU A 5 5.26 4.99 32.02
C GLU A 5 4.86 4.91 30.55
N LYS A 6 5.23 5.94 29.81
CA LYS A 6 5.36 5.85 28.36
C LYS A 6 6.44 4.81 28.08
N GLN A 7 6.02 3.57 27.84
CA GLN A 7 6.88 2.59 27.19
C GLN A 7 7.24 3.17 25.82
N ASN A 8 8.40 3.80 25.76
CA ASN A 8 9.12 4.06 24.53
C ASN A 8 9.45 2.70 23.90
N PHE A 9 8.52 2.17 23.13
CA PHE A 9 8.81 1.09 22.23
C PHE A 9 9.59 1.73 21.07
N GLN A 10 10.89 1.97 21.31
CA GLN A 10 11.83 2.29 20.25
C GLN A 10 11.96 1.06 19.36
N ILE A 11 11.11 0.99 18.35
CA ILE A 11 11.40 0.16 17.20
C ILE A 11 12.58 0.86 16.51
N SER A 12 13.79 0.42 16.83
CA SER A 12 14.97 0.79 16.05
C SER A 12 14.85 0.14 14.67
N GLN A 13 14.08 0.77 13.79
CA GLN A 13 14.09 0.38 12.39
C GLN A 13 15.48 0.68 11.84
N ASP A 14 16.16 -0.36 11.40
CA ASP A 14 17.45 -0.22 10.74
C ASP A 14 17.24 0.41 9.37
N PHE A 15 17.37 1.74 9.31
CA PHE A 15 17.34 2.50 8.07
C PHE A 15 18.62 2.35 7.22
N SER A 16 19.59 1.52 7.66
CA SER A 16 20.79 1.25 6.87
C SER A 16 20.49 0.35 5.67
N ALA A 17 19.49 -0.53 5.80
CA ALA A 17 19.09 -1.44 4.74
C ALA A 17 18.65 -0.72 3.46
N SER A 18 18.88 -1.34 2.31
CA SER A 18 18.40 -0.85 1.00
C SER A 18 16.87 -0.89 0.88
N THR A 19 16.22 -1.81 1.61
CA THR A 19 14.76 -1.95 1.65
C THR A 19 14.26 -1.82 3.08
N ILE A 20 13.32 -0.91 3.29
CA ILE A 20 12.65 -0.64 4.57
C ILE A 20 11.23 -1.19 4.47
N LYS A 21 10.81 -2.05 5.42
CA LYS A 21 9.47 -2.69 5.45
C LYS A 21 8.70 -2.30 6.72
N PRO A 22 8.11 -1.11 6.76
CA PRO A 22 7.36 -0.66 7.92
C PRO A 22 6.02 -1.41 8.05
N ASN A 23 5.53 -1.53 9.29
CA ASN A 23 4.25 -2.14 9.63
C ASN A 23 3.27 -1.16 10.31
N SER A 24 3.69 0.10 10.51
CA SER A 24 2.87 1.15 11.12
C SER A 24 3.01 2.48 10.38
N GLU A 25 2.05 3.39 10.59
CA GLU A 25 2.09 4.75 10.01
C GLU A 25 3.27 5.57 10.53
N GLU A 26 3.57 5.44 11.82
CA GLU A 26 4.70 6.11 12.46
C GLU A 26 6.02 5.68 11.82
N ALA A 27 6.19 4.37 11.61
CA ALA A 27 7.39 3.83 10.98
C ALA A 27 7.54 4.27 9.51
N ILE A 28 6.42 4.37 8.77
CA ILE A 28 6.41 4.93 7.41
C ILE A 28 6.84 6.40 7.44
N ALA A 29 6.26 7.19 8.34
CA ALA A 29 6.57 8.61 8.46
C ALA A 29 8.04 8.84 8.84
N GLU A 30 8.60 8.05 9.75
CA GLU A 30 10.01 8.13 10.15
C GLU A 30 10.96 7.77 9.00
N ALA A 31 10.65 6.71 8.24
CA ALA A 31 11.43 6.32 7.07
C ALA A 31 11.48 7.43 6.01
N ILE A 32 10.32 8.04 5.72
CA ILE A 32 10.23 9.15 4.78
C ILE A 32 11.02 10.36 5.28
N LYS A 33 10.84 10.74 6.55
CA LYS A 33 11.58 11.86 7.18
C LYS A 33 13.09 11.63 7.14
N TYR A 34 13.54 10.42 7.42
CA TYR A 34 14.95 10.05 7.35
C TYR A 34 15.51 10.23 5.94
N CYS A 35 14.85 9.66 4.93
CA CYS A 35 15.29 9.77 3.54
C CYS A 35 15.27 11.22 3.04
N TYR A 36 14.22 11.97 3.39
CA TYR A 36 14.10 13.39 3.04
C TYR A 36 15.25 14.23 3.64
N LYS A 37 15.54 14.09 4.94
CA LYS A 37 16.63 14.82 5.62
C LYS A 37 18.01 14.49 5.05
N LYS A 38 18.19 13.29 4.52
CA LYS A 38 19.47 12.83 3.94
C LYS A 38 19.55 13.03 2.43
N ASN A 39 18.51 13.58 1.79
CA ASN A 39 18.40 13.68 0.33
C ASN A 39 18.59 12.33 -0.38
N ILE A 40 18.03 11.26 0.21
CA ILE A 40 18.10 9.90 -0.35
C ILE A 40 16.89 9.67 -1.24
N PRO A 41 17.04 9.40 -2.55
CA PRO A 41 15.95 9.02 -3.44
C PRO A 41 15.28 7.74 -2.97
N LEU A 42 13.96 7.80 -2.71
CA LEU A 42 13.16 6.73 -2.14
C LEU A 42 12.13 6.23 -3.15
N GLU A 43 12.17 4.94 -3.47
CA GLU A 43 11.12 4.26 -4.21
C GLU A 43 10.06 3.75 -3.23
N ILE A 44 8.78 4.04 -3.49
CA ILE A 44 7.67 3.51 -2.69
C ILE A 44 7.05 2.34 -3.45
N ASN A 45 6.92 1.21 -2.78
CA ASN A 45 6.56 -0.06 -3.39
C ASN A 45 5.50 -0.80 -2.57
N GLY A 46 4.62 -1.53 -3.26
CA GLY A 46 3.72 -2.51 -2.67
C GLY A 46 4.08 -3.89 -3.21
N LEU A 47 3.17 -4.50 -4.00
CA LEU A 47 3.42 -5.79 -4.66
C LEU A 47 4.11 -5.66 -6.03
N SER A 48 4.66 -4.50 -6.36
CA SER A 48 5.45 -4.23 -7.57
C SER A 48 4.75 -4.53 -8.91
N SER A 49 3.43 -4.69 -8.93
CA SER A 49 2.68 -5.05 -10.15
C SER A 49 2.80 -4.01 -11.28
N LYS A 50 3.23 -2.79 -10.96
CA LYS A 50 3.32 -1.64 -11.87
C LYS A 50 4.75 -1.12 -12.04
N LYS A 51 5.75 -1.87 -11.56
CA LYS A 51 7.15 -1.44 -11.57
C LYS A 51 7.69 -1.14 -12.97
N ASN A 52 7.18 -1.82 -13.98
CA ASN A 52 7.60 -1.66 -15.37
C ASN A 52 6.79 -0.61 -16.15
N ILE A 53 5.92 0.16 -15.47
CA ILE A 53 5.13 1.22 -16.07
C ILE A 53 5.83 2.56 -15.83
N GLY A 54 6.03 3.32 -16.90
CA GLY A 54 6.62 4.66 -16.84
C GLY A 54 8.13 4.67 -17.06
N LYS A 55 8.79 5.74 -16.57
CA LYS A 55 10.24 5.91 -16.72
C LYS A 55 11.00 5.17 -15.64
N ASN A 56 12.14 4.60 -16.00
CA ASN A 56 13.05 4.03 -15.04
C ASN A 56 13.51 5.10 -14.03
N PHE A 57 13.40 4.78 -12.76
CA PHE A 57 13.81 5.62 -11.66
C PHE A 57 14.98 4.96 -10.91
N GLN A 58 16.02 5.72 -10.65
CA GLN A 58 17.15 5.24 -9.85
C GLN A 58 16.88 5.62 -8.37
N SER A 59 16.45 4.65 -7.59
CA SER A 59 16.31 4.80 -6.14
C SER A 59 17.55 4.29 -5.43
N GLN A 60 17.88 4.91 -4.28
CA GLN A 60 18.91 4.40 -3.37
C GLN A 60 18.29 3.51 -2.30
N LYS A 61 17.01 3.72 -1.99
CA LYS A 61 16.26 2.94 -1.03
C LYS A 61 14.85 2.65 -1.52
N THR A 62 14.31 1.53 -1.04
CA THR A 62 12.92 1.12 -1.30
C THR A 62 12.14 1.10 0.01
N LEU A 63 10.98 1.74 0.04
CA LEU A 63 9.98 1.64 1.09
C LEU A 63 8.92 0.64 0.63
N ASP A 64 9.01 -0.58 1.14
CA ASP A 64 8.10 -1.68 0.81
C ASP A 64 6.93 -1.70 1.81
N LEU A 65 5.76 -1.31 1.33
CA LEU A 65 4.55 -1.20 2.13
C LEU A 65 3.75 -2.52 2.22
N SER A 66 4.26 -3.63 1.70
CA SER A 66 3.56 -4.93 1.72
C SER A 66 3.22 -5.41 3.14
N ASN A 67 4.04 -5.05 4.14
CA ASN A 67 3.78 -5.36 5.55
C ASN A 67 2.75 -4.42 6.22
N TYR A 68 2.45 -3.26 5.59
CA TYR A 68 1.42 -2.35 6.06
C TYR A 68 0.10 -2.67 5.36
N SER A 69 -0.46 -3.85 5.67
CA SER A 69 -1.67 -4.42 5.06
C SER A 69 -2.74 -4.75 6.09
N GLY A 70 -3.95 -5.02 5.60
CA GLY A 70 -5.12 -5.45 6.36
C GLY A 70 -6.28 -4.47 6.34
N VAL A 71 -7.46 -5.00 6.64
CA VAL A 71 -8.70 -4.24 6.77
C VAL A 71 -8.74 -3.58 8.15
N ILE A 72 -8.95 -2.26 8.19
CA ILE A 72 -9.09 -1.49 9.43
C ILE A 72 -10.54 -1.46 9.87
N LYS A 73 -11.46 -1.24 8.93
CA LYS A 73 -12.89 -1.16 9.18
C LYS A 73 -13.67 -1.53 7.93
N TYR A 74 -14.77 -2.27 8.10
CA TYR A 74 -15.68 -2.58 7.01
C TYR A 74 -17.13 -2.44 7.49
N GLU A 75 -17.87 -1.56 6.85
CA GLU A 75 -19.29 -1.30 7.09
C GLU A 75 -20.05 -1.60 5.79
N PRO A 76 -20.50 -2.84 5.59
CA PRO A 76 -21.14 -3.25 4.34
C PRO A 76 -22.41 -2.48 4.01
N GLU A 77 -23.20 -2.12 5.01
CA GLU A 77 -24.46 -1.38 4.83
C GLU A 77 -24.22 0.07 4.38
N GLU A 78 -23.08 0.65 4.78
CA GLU A 78 -22.64 1.99 4.38
C GLU A 78 -21.81 1.97 3.08
N LEU A 79 -21.59 0.80 2.48
CA LEU A 79 -20.74 0.60 1.30
C LEU A 79 -19.33 1.17 1.51
N TYR A 80 -18.80 1.04 2.71
CA TYR A 80 -17.54 1.64 3.12
C TYR A 80 -16.57 0.61 3.65
N ILE A 81 -15.35 0.61 3.11
CA ILE A 81 -14.23 -0.17 3.61
C ILE A 81 -12.99 0.71 3.79
N LYS A 82 -12.35 0.63 4.96
CA LYS A 82 -11.07 1.27 5.27
C LYS A 82 -10.00 0.21 5.37
N VAL A 83 -8.95 0.35 4.58
CA VAL A 83 -7.84 -0.60 4.52
C VAL A 83 -6.51 0.12 4.54
N LYS A 84 -5.45 -0.57 4.94
CA LYS A 84 -4.09 -0.08 4.84
C LYS A 84 -3.62 -0.11 3.38
N SER A 85 -2.73 0.79 3.00
CA SER A 85 -2.31 0.97 1.60
C SER A 85 -1.61 -0.25 0.98
N GLY A 86 -0.94 -1.07 1.79
CA GLY A 86 -0.29 -2.30 1.35
C GLY A 86 -1.24 -3.50 1.18
N THR A 87 -2.54 -3.35 1.49
CA THR A 87 -3.52 -4.43 1.33
C THR A 87 -3.68 -4.78 -0.15
N SER A 88 -3.61 -6.06 -0.47
CA SER A 88 -3.77 -6.51 -1.85
C SER A 88 -5.21 -6.35 -2.34
N ILE A 89 -5.38 -6.11 -3.64
CA ILE A 89 -6.70 -6.05 -4.27
C ILE A 89 -7.43 -7.39 -4.09
N LYS A 90 -6.71 -8.50 -4.17
CA LYS A 90 -7.25 -9.84 -3.96
C LYS A 90 -7.87 -9.98 -2.55
N GLU A 91 -7.13 -9.60 -1.51
CA GLU A 91 -7.61 -9.65 -0.13
C GLU A 91 -8.88 -8.81 0.08
N ILE A 92 -8.94 -7.60 -0.52
CA ILE A 92 -10.12 -6.75 -0.42
C ILE A 92 -11.31 -7.40 -1.15
N LYS A 93 -11.11 -7.98 -2.34
CA LYS A 93 -12.16 -8.70 -3.05
C LYS A 93 -12.71 -9.86 -2.23
N GLU A 94 -11.85 -10.66 -1.60
CA GLU A 94 -12.26 -11.76 -0.73
C GLU A 94 -13.11 -11.28 0.47
N GLU A 95 -12.80 -10.12 1.05
CA GLU A 95 -13.61 -9.53 2.11
C GLU A 95 -14.98 -9.02 1.60
N LEU A 96 -15.01 -8.37 0.44
CA LEU A 96 -16.24 -7.89 -0.18
C LEU A 96 -17.16 -9.06 -0.58
N ASP A 97 -16.61 -10.12 -1.14
CA ASP A 97 -17.36 -11.32 -1.58
C ASP A 97 -18.09 -11.99 -0.42
N LYS A 98 -17.55 -11.99 0.81
CA LYS A 98 -18.22 -12.51 2.01
C LYS A 98 -19.56 -11.82 2.31
N LYS A 99 -19.75 -10.61 1.77
CA LYS A 99 -20.96 -9.79 1.93
C LYS A 99 -21.72 -9.58 0.61
N ASN A 100 -21.41 -10.38 -0.42
CA ASN A 100 -21.97 -10.24 -1.77
C ASN A 100 -21.80 -8.83 -2.34
N GLN A 101 -20.66 -8.18 -2.07
CA GLN A 101 -20.30 -6.88 -2.56
C GLN A 101 -19.08 -6.95 -3.49
N GLN A 102 -18.87 -5.93 -4.28
CA GLN A 102 -17.72 -5.82 -5.19
C GLN A 102 -17.27 -4.38 -5.30
N PHE A 103 -16.07 -4.14 -5.83
CA PHE A 103 -15.65 -2.80 -6.20
C PHE A 103 -16.60 -2.21 -7.25
N ALA A 104 -16.94 -0.93 -7.09
CA ALA A 104 -17.67 -0.18 -8.10
C ALA A 104 -16.80 0.12 -9.34
N PHE A 105 -15.48 0.16 -9.18
CA PHE A 105 -14.48 0.34 -10.24
C PHE A 105 -13.76 -0.99 -10.55
N GLU A 106 -12.95 -1.00 -11.61
CA GLU A 106 -12.27 -2.21 -12.10
C GLU A 106 -10.75 -2.04 -11.99
N PRO A 107 -10.13 -2.47 -10.87
CA PRO A 107 -8.67 -2.47 -10.76
C PRO A 107 -8.04 -3.29 -11.87
N THR A 108 -7.12 -2.67 -12.62
CA THR A 108 -6.48 -3.35 -13.76
C THR A 108 -5.39 -4.28 -13.27
N ASP A 109 -5.42 -5.54 -13.74
CA ASP A 109 -4.38 -6.53 -13.50
C ASP A 109 -3.26 -6.41 -14.55
N PHE A 110 -2.16 -5.80 -14.15
CA PHE A 110 -0.96 -5.70 -14.98
C PHE A 110 -0.03 -6.92 -14.85
N GLY A 111 -0.31 -7.84 -13.94
CA GLY A 111 0.52 -9.02 -13.71
C GLY A 111 0.61 -9.88 -14.95
N PHE A 112 -0.49 -10.13 -15.64
CA PHE A 112 -0.49 -10.89 -16.88
C PHE A 112 0.35 -10.27 -17.98
N LEU A 113 0.42 -8.94 -18.04
CA LEU A 113 1.21 -8.23 -19.07
C LEU A 113 2.71 -8.36 -18.83
N PHE A 114 3.16 -8.36 -17.56
CA PHE A 114 4.57 -8.28 -17.23
C PHE A 114 5.18 -9.58 -16.72
N SER A 115 4.40 -10.46 -16.11
CA SER A 115 4.89 -11.71 -15.50
C SER A 115 4.18 -12.97 -15.94
N GLY A 116 3.12 -12.85 -16.75
CA GLY A 116 2.28 -13.98 -17.14
C GLY A 116 1.40 -14.53 -16.04
N MET A 117 1.41 -13.93 -14.85
CA MET A 117 0.59 -14.32 -13.69
C MET A 117 -0.20 -13.13 -13.17
N SER A 118 -1.37 -13.41 -12.58
CA SER A 118 -2.20 -12.37 -11.95
C SER A 118 -1.43 -11.65 -10.85
N ASN A 119 -1.38 -10.33 -10.93
CA ASN A 119 -0.89 -9.46 -9.87
C ASN A 119 -1.58 -8.09 -9.98
N GLU A 120 -2.76 -7.98 -9.40
CA GLU A 120 -3.52 -6.72 -9.37
C GLU A 120 -2.85 -5.66 -8.50
N GLY A 121 -1.92 -6.07 -7.64
CA GLY A 121 -1.16 -5.19 -6.77
C GLY A 121 -1.89 -4.84 -5.48
N THR A 122 -1.49 -3.72 -4.89
CA THR A 122 -2.08 -3.17 -3.65
C THR A 122 -3.04 -2.04 -3.96
N ILE A 123 -3.99 -1.80 -3.05
CA ILE A 123 -4.94 -0.68 -3.18
C ILE A 123 -4.21 0.67 -3.25
N GLY A 124 -3.15 0.87 -2.49
CA GLY A 124 -2.33 2.07 -2.55
C GLY A 124 -1.74 2.29 -3.93
N GLY A 125 -1.23 1.22 -4.57
CA GLY A 125 -0.70 1.28 -5.94
C GLY A 125 -1.77 1.57 -7.00
N VAL A 126 -2.98 1.03 -6.85
CA VAL A 126 -4.11 1.31 -7.76
C VAL A 126 -4.54 2.77 -7.66
N LEU A 127 -4.71 3.29 -6.45
CA LEU A 127 -5.11 4.69 -6.21
C LEU A 127 -4.03 5.67 -6.68
N SER A 128 -2.77 5.40 -6.38
CA SER A 128 -1.64 6.27 -6.78
C SER A 128 -1.51 6.40 -8.30
N CYS A 129 -1.85 5.36 -9.05
CA CYS A 129 -1.83 5.37 -10.51
C CYS A 129 -3.17 5.78 -11.14
N ASN A 130 -4.22 5.97 -10.35
CA ASN A 130 -5.59 6.25 -10.80
C ASN A 130 -6.10 5.23 -11.84
N PHE A 131 -5.78 3.95 -11.64
CA PHE A 131 -6.22 2.86 -12.53
C PHE A 131 -7.56 2.30 -12.09
N ALA A 132 -8.64 3.02 -12.44
CA ALA A 132 -10.01 2.69 -12.06
C ALA A 132 -10.79 1.91 -13.14
N GLY A 133 -10.16 1.61 -14.28
CA GLY A 133 -10.77 0.86 -15.37
C GLY A 133 -11.87 1.62 -16.13
N PRO A 134 -12.56 0.93 -17.07
CA PRO A 134 -13.54 1.59 -17.95
C PRO A 134 -14.81 2.06 -17.24
N ARG A 135 -15.17 1.46 -16.11
CA ARG A 135 -16.37 1.88 -15.35
C ARG A 135 -16.22 3.20 -14.63
N ARG A 136 -15.03 3.76 -14.52
CA ARG A 136 -14.78 5.00 -13.74
C ARG A 136 -15.70 6.17 -14.11
N PHE A 137 -16.18 6.24 -15.34
CA PHE A 137 -17.09 7.30 -15.80
C PHE A 137 -18.51 7.20 -15.21
N LYS A 138 -18.87 6.06 -14.62
CA LYS A 138 -20.19 5.82 -14.00
C LYS A 138 -20.16 5.80 -12.49
N VAL A 139 -18.99 5.63 -11.89
CA VAL A 139 -18.86 5.35 -10.43
C VAL A 139 -18.02 6.37 -9.68
N GLY A 140 -17.55 7.42 -10.33
CA GLY A 140 -16.86 8.50 -9.66
C GLY A 140 -15.52 8.88 -10.21
#